data_1833bd8d93ec011e88de7cc0cac3f6d9
#
_entry.id   1833bd8d93ec011e88de7cc0cac3f6d9
#
_cell.length_a   1.000
_cell.length_b   1.000
_cell.length_c   1.000
_cell.angle_alpha   90.00
_cell.angle_beta   90.00
_cell.angle_gamma   90.00
#
_symmetry.space_group_name_H-M   'P 1'
#
loop_
_entity.id
_entity.type
_entity.pdbx_description
1 polymer ?
#
loop_
_entity_poly.entity_id
_entity_poly.type
_entity_poly.pdbx_seq_one_letter_code
_entity_poly.pdbx_strand_id
1 'polypeptide(L)'
;MAPILGYWNIRGLAQPFRLLLAHVDAKVEEKQYSCGPPPDFDKSYWLSEKPKLGLDFPNLPYYIDGDVKLTQSMAILRYLARKYDLMGKTEAEKQRVDVVEQQLADFRVNWGRLCYSPDFEKLKGDYLKDLPASLKAFSDYLGNRKFFAGDNLTYVDFIAYEMLDQHLLFAPDCLKDFANLKAFVDRVAALPRVAAYLKSDKCIKWPLNGDMASFGSRLQKKP
;
A
#
# COMPACT_ATOMS: atom_id res chain seq x y z
N MET A 1 13.80 -8.32 -20.86
CA MET A 1 12.39 -8.55 -20.54
C MET A 1 11.93 -7.44 -19.63
N ALA A 2 10.64 -7.05 -19.67
CA ALA A 2 10.11 -6.11 -18.70
C ALA A 2 10.14 -6.71 -17.28
N PRO A 3 10.36 -5.89 -16.23
CA PRO A 3 10.25 -6.38 -14.86
C PRO A 3 8.84 -6.93 -14.57
N ILE A 4 8.76 -7.89 -13.64
CA ILE A 4 7.51 -8.54 -13.24
C ILE A 4 7.21 -8.22 -11.77
N LEU A 5 6.01 -7.72 -11.48
CA LEU A 5 5.46 -7.60 -10.15
C LEU A 5 4.38 -8.68 -9.95
N GLY A 6 4.63 -9.64 -9.08
CA GLY A 6 3.65 -10.67 -8.75
C GLY A 6 2.93 -10.40 -7.44
N TYR A 7 1.59 -10.38 -7.46
CA TYR A 7 0.78 -10.22 -6.25
C TYR A 7 -0.63 -10.76 -6.44
N TRP A 8 -1.37 -10.82 -5.34
CA TRP A 8 -2.81 -11.06 -5.38
C TRP A 8 -3.56 -9.98 -6.16
N ASN A 9 -4.65 -10.34 -6.81
CA ASN A 9 -5.54 -9.38 -7.50
C ASN A 9 -6.38 -8.56 -6.50
N ILE A 10 -5.68 -7.82 -5.67
CA ILE A 10 -6.18 -6.91 -4.63
C ILE A 10 -5.26 -5.70 -4.52
N ARG A 11 -5.67 -4.65 -3.80
CA ARG A 11 -4.78 -3.52 -3.47
C ARG A 11 -3.65 -3.99 -2.54
N GLY A 12 -3.98 -4.42 -1.35
CA GLY A 12 -3.09 -5.04 -0.37
C GLY A 12 -1.73 -4.35 -0.23
N LEU A 13 -0.68 -5.17 -0.19
CA LEU A 13 0.70 -4.69 -0.09
C LEU A 13 1.26 -4.15 -1.41
N ALA A 14 0.59 -4.41 -2.56
CA ALA A 14 1.14 -4.04 -3.85
C ALA A 14 0.72 -2.65 -4.33
N GLN A 15 -0.31 -2.05 -3.78
CA GLN A 15 -0.77 -0.74 -4.25
C GLN A 15 0.29 0.38 -4.14
N PRO A 16 1.09 0.49 -3.06
CA PRO A 16 2.19 1.45 -3.02
C PRO A 16 3.21 1.27 -4.15
N PHE A 17 3.51 0.02 -4.56
CA PHE A 17 4.39 -0.24 -5.72
C PHE A 17 3.76 0.25 -7.01
N ARG A 18 2.47 -0.05 -7.24
CA ARG A 18 1.73 0.37 -8.43
C ARG A 18 1.73 1.88 -8.57
N LEU A 19 1.51 2.60 -7.46
CA LEU A 19 1.56 4.06 -7.42
C LEU A 19 2.96 4.61 -7.73
N LEU A 20 4.00 4.03 -7.11
CA LEU A 20 5.39 4.41 -7.34
C LEU A 20 5.78 4.15 -8.81
N LEU A 21 5.52 2.95 -9.31
CA LEU A 21 5.84 2.56 -10.68
C LEU A 21 5.09 3.41 -11.72
N ALA A 22 3.83 3.73 -11.45
CA ALA A 22 3.06 4.66 -12.26
C ALA A 22 3.68 6.07 -12.24
N HIS A 23 4.07 6.57 -11.07
CA HIS A 23 4.71 7.89 -10.94
C HIS A 23 5.96 8.03 -11.79
N VAL A 24 6.82 7.00 -11.80
CA VAL A 24 8.07 6.99 -12.55
C VAL A 24 7.92 6.51 -14.00
N ASP A 25 6.68 6.20 -14.44
CA ASP A 25 6.39 5.67 -15.79
C ASP A 25 7.12 4.36 -16.12
N ALA A 26 7.31 3.52 -15.12
CA ALA A 26 7.99 2.26 -15.32
C ALA A 26 7.07 1.26 -16.04
N LYS A 27 7.61 0.63 -17.10
CA LYS A 27 6.94 -0.46 -17.80
C LYS A 27 7.20 -1.77 -17.04
N VAL A 28 6.19 -2.23 -16.29
CA VAL A 28 6.25 -3.45 -15.49
C VAL A 28 5.07 -4.33 -15.89
N GLU A 29 5.34 -5.62 -16.07
CA GLU A 29 4.31 -6.64 -16.22
C GLU A 29 3.77 -6.98 -14.82
N GLU A 30 2.46 -6.98 -14.65
CA GLU A 30 1.83 -7.38 -13.40
C GLU A 30 1.24 -8.78 -13.53
N LYS A 31 1.79 -9.74 -12.76
CA LYS A 31 1.24 -11.09 -12.64
C LYS A 31 0.32 -11.16 -11.43
N GLN A 32 -0.98 -11.23 -11.70
CA GLN A 32 -2.00 -11.26 -10.67
C GLN A 32 -2.43 -12.70 -10.35
N TYR A 33 -2.54 -13.00 -9.07
CA TYR A 33 -3.02 -14.27 -8.54
C TYR A 33 -4.38 -14.06 -7.85
N SER A 34 -5.26 -15.05 -7.93
CA SER A 34 -6.54 -15.03 -7.25
C SER A 34 -6.70 -16.30 -6.42
N CYS A 35 -7.39 -16.18 -5.29
CA CYS A 35 -7.86 -17.33 -4.56
C CYS A 35 -9.15 -17.85 -5.20
N GLY A 36 -9.44 -19.15 -5.02
CA GLY A 36 -10.73 -19.73 -5.32
C GLY A 36 -11.84 -19.17 -4.43
N PRO A 37 -13.10 -19.58 -4.69
CA PRO A 37 -14.23 -19.14 -3.88
C PRO A 37 -14.20 -19.75 -2.45
N PRO A 38 -14.96 -19.19 -1.51
CA PRO A 38 -15.17 -19.84 -0.22
C PRO A 38 -15.87 -21.20 -0.39
N PRO A 39 -15.74 -22.14 0.57
CA PRO A 39 -15.04 -21.98 1.84
C PRO A 39 -13.52 -22.22 1.74
N ASP A 40 -13.04 -22.85 0.67
CA ASP A 40 -11.66 -23.37 0.60
C ASP A 40 -10.63 -22.30 0.25
N PHE A 41 -11.04 -21.21 -0.42
CA PHE A 41 -10.13 -20.17 -0.89
C PHE A 41 -8.87 -20.74 -1.57
N ASP A 42 -9.07 -21.67 -2.51
CA ASP A 42 -7.99 -22.42 -3.16
C ASP A 42 -6.88 -21.51 -3.69
N LYS A 43 -5.65 -21.87 -3.37
CA LYS A 43 -4.41 -21.15 -3.76
C LYS A 43 -3.50 -22.02 -4.62
N SER A 44 -4.00 -23.12 -5.15
CA SER A 44 -3.23 -24.13 -5.88
C SER A 44 -2.42 -23.53 -7.05
N TYR A 45 -3.00 -22.56 -7.77
CA TYR A 45 -2.31 -21.86 -8.85
C TYR A 45 -1.04 -21.15 -8.34
N TRP A 46 -1.14 -20.34 -7.28
CA TRP A 46 0.03 -19.72 -6.67
C TRP A 46 1.02 -20.74 -6.12
N LEU A 47 0.53 -21.76 -5.43
CA LEU A 47 1.37 -22.79 -4.82
C LEU A 47 2.13 -23.62 -5.87
N SER A 48 1.58 -23.81 -7.06
CA SER A 48 2.25 -24.50 -8.18
C SER A 48 3.35 -23.66 -8.85
N GLU A 49 3.21 -22.33 -8.84
CA GLU A 49 4.16 -21.38 -9.41
C GLU A 49 5.30 -21.02 -8.45
N LYS A 50 4.97 -20.91 -7.17
CA LYS A 50 5.86 -20.48 -6.10
C LYS A 50 7.25 -21.11 -6.11
N PRO A 51 7.44 -22.44 -6.23
CA PRO A 51 8.77 -23.06 -6.23
C PRO A 51 9.56 -22.83 -7.52
N LYS A 52 8.92 -22.39 -8.60
CA LYS A 52 9.54 -22.23 -9.92
C LYS A 52 10.17 -20.84 -10.13
N LEU A 53 9.92 -19.89 -9.25
CA LEU A 53 10.32 -18.49 -9.42
C LEU A 53 11.80 -18.24 -9.10
N GLY A 54 12.48 -19.19 -8.43
CA GLY A 54 13.88 -19.03 -8.04
C GLY A 54 14.10 -17.90 -7.04
N LEU A 55 13.17 -17.72 -6.10
CA LEU A 55 13.22 -16.75 -5.02
C LEU A 55 13.77 -17.41 -3.76
N ASP A 56 14.62 -16.73 -2.99
CA ASP A 56 15.17 -17.26 -1.74
C ASP A 56 14.09 -17.53 -0.68
N PHE A 57 13.14 -16.61 -0.57
CA PHE A 57 11.98 -16.70 0.34
C PHE A 57 10.69 -16.52 -0.46
N PRO A 58 10.24 -17.56 -1.23
CA PRO A 58 9.11 -17.42 -2.14
C PRO A 58 7.83 -16.98 -1.41
N ASN A 59 7.32 -15.78 -1.75
CA ASN A 59 6.13 -15.19 -1.17
C ASN A 59 5.55 -14.12 -2.12
N LEU A 60 4.37 -13.62 -1.80
CA LEU A 60 3.73 -12.48 -2.46
C LEU A 60 3.72 -11.25 -1.52
N PRO A 61 4.07 -10.06 -2.01
CA PRO A 61 4.51 -9.74 -3.36
C PRO A 61 5.92 -10.26 -3.67
N TYR A 62 6.19 -10.47 -4.96
CA TYR A 62 7.55 -10.61 -5.48
C TYR A 62 7.80 -9.60 -6.61
N TYR A 63 9.07 -9.30 -6.87
CA TYR A 63 9.53 -8.47 -7.97
C TYR A 63 10.74 -9.10 -8.63
N ILE A 64 10.69 -9.26 -9.95
CA ILE A 64 11.76 -9.84 -10.76
C ILE A 64 12.16 -8.85 -11.84
N ASP A 65 13.43 -8.48 -11.92
CA ASP A 65 14.00 -7.52 -12.87
C ASP A 65 15.39 -8.01 -13.32
N GLY A 66 15.42 -8.78 -14.38
CA GLY A 66 16.61 -9.51 -14.81
C GLY A 66 17.08 -10.49 -13.74
N ASP A 67 18.31 -10.28 -13.24
CA ASP A 67 18.90 -11.10 -12.18
C ASP A 67 18.43 -10.74 -10.77
N VAL A 68 17.76 -9.59 -10.62
CA VAL A 68 17.21 -9.17 -9.34
C VAL A 68 15.90 -9.89 -9.08
N LYS A 69 15.85 -10.68 -8.00
CA LYS A 69 14.67 -11.42 -7.57
C LYS A 69 14.39 -11.13 -6.09
N LEU A 70 13.31 -10.42 -5.81
CA LEU A 70 12.99 -9.94 -4.48
C LEU A 70 11.62 -10.41 -4.01
N THR A 71 11.54 -10.71 -2.72
CA THR A 71 10.32 -10.78 -1.93
C THR A 71 10.40 -9.79 -0.79
N GLN A 72 9.40 -9.78 0.10
CA GLN A 72 9.22 -8.82 1.18
C GLN A 72 8.88 -7.41 0.68
N SER A 73 7.66 -6.99 0.98
CA SER A 73 7.10 -5.74 0.45
C SER A 73 8.00 -4.52 0.68
N MET A 74 8.58 -4.39 1.89
CA MET A 74 9.45 -3.25 2.18
C MET A 74 10.81 -3.35 1.47
N ALA A 75 11.36 -4.57 1.27
CA ALA A 75 12.60 -4.75 0.51
C ALA A 75 12.41 -4.34 -0.95
N ILE A 76 11.27 -4.72 -1.56
CA ILE A 76 10.90 -4.32 -2.92
C ILE A 76 10.73 -2.80 -3.03
N LEU A 77 9.97 -2.17 -2.11
CA LEU A 77 9.79 -0.71 -2.11
C LEU A 77 11.11 0.05 -2.00
N ARG A 78 11.97 -0.36 -1.08
CA ARG A 78 13.29 0.26 -0.89
C ARG A 78 14.19 0.05 -2.11
N TYR A 79 14.13 -1.12 -2.77
CA TYR A 79 14.85 -1.35 -4.03
C TYR A 79 14.36 -0.39 -5.12
N LEU A 80 13.06 -0.28 -5.33
CA LEU A 80 12.45 0.65 -6.29
C LEU A 80 12.78 2.10 -5.95
N ALA A 81 12.71 2.45 -4.67
CA ALA A 81 13.05 3.81 -4.22
C ALA A 81 14.50 4.19 -4.51
N ARG A 82 15.46 3.27 -4.31
CA ARG A 82 16.86 3.50 -4.70
C ARG A 82 17.01 3.59 -6.21
N LYS A 83 16.34 2.70 -6.97
CA LYS A 83 16.41 2.68 -8.43
C LYS A 83 15.90 3.98 -9.06
N TYR A 84 14.89 4.61 -8.46
CA TYR A 84 14.20 5.78 -8.99
C TYR A 84 14.42 7.07 -8.17
N ASP A 85 15.42 7.07 -7.28
CA ASP A 85 15.83 8.22 -6.48
C ASP A 85 14.71 8.82 -5.58
N LEU A 86 13.97 7.94 -4.91
CA LEU A 86 12.83 8.24 -4.03
C LEU A 86 13.12 7.91 -2.55
N MET A 87 14.40 7.85 -2.15
CA MET A 87 14.82 7.56 -0.77
C MET A 87 14.96 8.80 0.13
N GLY A 88 14.76 10.00 -0.43
CA GLY A 88 15.17 11.27 0.20
C GLY A 88 16.55 11.73 -0.26
N LYS A 89 16.74 13.04 -0.36
CA LYS A 89 17.97 13.66 -0.91
C LYS A 89 19.03 13.92 0.15
N THR A 90 18.60 14.35 1.34
CA THR A 90 19.47 14.66 2.46
C THR A 90 19.40 13.58 3.52
N GLU A 91 20.40 13.53 4.41
CA GLU A 91 20.38 12.60 5.53
C GLU A 91 19.20 12.85 6.48
N ALA A 92 18.84 14.12 6.68
CA ALA A 92 17.67 14.50 7.47
C ALA A 92 16.36 13.97 6.84
N GLU A 93 16.21 14.05 5.50
CA GLU A 93 15.06 13.45 4.81
C GLU A 93 15.04 11.92 4.96
N LYS A 94 16.20 11.25 4.82
CA LYS A 94 16.31 9.78 4.97
C LYS A 94 15.93 9.33 6.38
N GLN A 95 16.42 10.03 7.42
CA GLN A 95 16.02 9.74 8.80
C GLN A 95 14.51 9.88 8.99
N ARG A 96 13.88 10.90 8.39
CA ARG A 96 12.43 11.06 8.45
C ARG A 96 11.68 9.94 7.69
N VAL A 97 12.21 9.52 6.55
CA VAL A 97 11.69 8.36 5.80
C VAL A 97 11.71 7.11 6.66
N ASP A 98 12.84 6.81 7.31
CA ASP A 98 12.98 5.62 8.15
C ASP A 98 11.99 5.60 9.32
N VAL A 99 11.81 6.74 10.00
CA VAL A 99 10.85 6.86 11.11
C VAL A 99 9.42 6.66 10.62
N VAL A 100 8.99 7.37 9.57
CA VAL A 100 7.60 7.29 9.11
C VAL A 100 7.31 5.95 8.46
N GLU A 101 8.28 5.29 7.84
CA GLU A 101 8.13 3.94 7.31
C GLU A 101 7.69 2.96 8.40
N GLN A 102 8.38 2.98 9.55
CA GLN A 102 8.05 2.09 10.66
C GLN A 102 6.69 2.44 11.29
N GLN A 103 6.40 3.73 11.45
CA GLN A 103 5.10 4.17 11.95
C GLN A 103 3.94 3.76 11.02
N LEU A 104 4.15 3.83 9.72
CA LEU A 104 3.17 3.34 8.72
C LEU A 104 3.06 1.80 8.74
N ALA A 105 4.14 1.09 9.04
CA ALA A 105 4.11 -0.36 9.21
C ALA A 105 3.25 -0.76 10.41
N ASP A 106 3.40 -0.11 11.56
CA ASP A 106 2.57 -0.33 12.75
C ASP A 106 1.10 0.00 12.47
N PHE A 107 0.83 1.13 11.84
CA PHE A 107 -0.53 1.54 11.46
C PHE A 107 -1.19 0.52 10.53
N ARG A 108 -0.46 0.04 9.53
CA ARG A 108 -0.94 -1.00 8.61
C ARG A 108 -1.18 -2.34 9.30
N VAL A 109 -0.31 -2.75 10.23
CA VAL A 109 -0.50 -3.99 10.99
C VAL A 109 -1.77 -3.93 11.82
N ASN A 110 -2.01 -2.83 12.52
CA ASN A 110 -3.22 -2.63 13.31
C ASN A 110 -4.48 -2.62 12.43
N TRP A 111 -4.43 -1.93 11.30
CA TRP A 111 -5.50 -1.95 10.28
C TRP A 111 -5.77 -3.36 9.75
N GLY A 112 -4.71 -4.07 9.37
CA GLY A 112 -4.83 -5.45 8.88
C GLY A 112 -5.42 -6.40 9.93
N ARG A 113 -5.03 -6.27 11.20
CA ARG A 113 -5.60 -7.07 12.30
C ARG A 113 -7.10 -6.86 12.41
N LEU A 114 -7.58 -5.63 12.31
CA LEU A 114 -9.02 -5.35 12.29
C LEU A 114 -9.69 -5.98 11.06
N CYS A 115 -9.18 -5.70 9.86
CA CYS A 115 -9.79 -6.14 8.61
C CYS A 115 -9.92 -7.67 8.50
N TYR A 116 -8.98 -8.42 9.07
CA TYR A 116 -8.96 -9.88 9.01
C TYR A 116 -9.48 -10.55 10.30
N SER A 117 -9.98 -9.77 11.25
CA SER A 117 -10.54 -10.31 12.47
C SER A 117 -11.92 -10.92 12.23
N PRO A 118 -12.21 -12.12 12.74
CA PRO A 118 -13.57 -12.65 12.77
C PRO A 118 -14.50 -11.80 13.68
N ASP A 119 -13.95 -11.09 14.65
CA ASP A 119 -14.65 -10.17 15.56
C ASP A 119 -14.72 -8.72 15.03
N PHE A 120 -14.62 -8.53 13.71
CA PHE A 120 -14.54 -7.20 13.08
C PHE A 120 -15.60 -6.23 13.60
N GLU A 121 -16.86 -6.61 13.60
CA GLU A 121 -17.96 -5.72 14.03
C GLU A 121 -17.86 -5.31 15.50
N LYS A 122 -17.33 -6.18 16.35
CA LYS A 122 -17.11 -5.90 17.77
C LYS A 122 -15.93 -4.95 17.98
N LEU A 123 -14.84 -5.12 17.21
CA LEU A 123 -13.60 -4.34 17.35
C LEU A 123 -13.65 -3.01 16.62
N LYS A 124 -14.52 -2.88 15.62
CA LYS A 124 -14.65 -1.68 14.77
C LYS A 124 -14.87 -0.40 15.58
N GLY A 125 -15.72 -0.47 16.62
CA GLY A 125 -16.02 0.69 17.45
C GLY A 125 -14.80 1.23 18.20
N ASP A 126 -14.03 0.36 18.81
CA ASP A 126 -12.79 0.72 19.52
C ASP A 126 -11.73 1.25 18.55
N TYR A 127 -11.58 0.61 17.39
CA TYR A 127 -10.66 1.09 16.36
C TYR A 127 -11.00 2.52 15.90
N LEU A 128 -12.28 2.81 15.64
CA LEU A 128 -12.74 4.14 15.23
C LEU A 128 -12.52 5.19 16.33
N LYS A 129 -12.63 4.80 17.59
CA LYS A 129 -12.35 5.68 18.74
C LYS A 129 -10.86 6.04 18.83
N ASP A 130 -9.96 5.11 18.50
CA ASP A 130 -8.51 5.30 18.60
C ASP A 130 -7.90 5.89 17.32
N LEU A 131 -8.58 5.78 16.19
CA LEU A 131 -8.12 6.26 14.89
C LEU A 131 -7.72 7.75 14.88
N PRO A 132 -8.49 8.69 15.49
CA PRO A 132 -8.11 10.12 15.53
C PRO A 132 -6.75 10.36 16.18
N ALA A 133 -6.38 9.62 17.23
CA ALA A 133 -5.07 9.77 17.87
C ALA A 133 -3.92 9.35 16.93
N SER A 134 -4.10 8.26 16.18
CA SER A 134 -3.15 7.81 15.18
C SER A 134 -3.01 8.82 14.04
N LEU A 135 -4.13 9.34 13.54
CA LEU A 135 -4.13 10.35 12.47
C LEU A 135 -3.50 11.67 12.94
N LYS A 136 -3.74 12.06 14.21
CA LYS A 136 -3.08 13.24 14.79
C LYS A 136 -1.56 13.09 14.78
N ALA A 137 -1.02 11.94 15.14
CA ALA A 137 0.42 11.71 15.12
C ALA A 137 1.00 11.87 13.70
N PHE A 138 0.34 11.34 12.67
CA PHE A 138 0.74 11.57 11.28
C PHE A 138 0.58 13.03 10.85
N SER A 139 -0.48 13.70 11.27
CA SER A 139 -0.71 15.12 10.99
C SER A 139 0.38 16.00 11.60
N ASP A 140 0.72 15.78 12.86
CA ASP A 140 1.78 16.49 13.57
C ASP A 140 3.15 16.22 12.91
N TYR A 141 3.42 14.98 12.54
CA TYR A 141 4.66 14.59 11.86
C TYR A 141 4.78 15.21 10.47
N LEU A 142 3.73 15.25 9.68
CA LEU A 142 3.68 15.94 8.40
C LEU A 142 3.87 17.46 8.58
N GLY A 143 3.18 18.05 9.54
CA GLY A 143 3.21 19.50 9.79
C GLY A 143 2.83 20.29 8.54
N ASN A 144 3.65 21.30 8.22
CA ASN A 144 3.46 22.14 7.04
C ASN A 144 4.22 21.67 5.79
N ARG A 145 4.79 20.46 5.82
CA ARG A 145 5.57 19.93 4.69
C ARG A 145 4.68 19.47 3.56
N LYS A 146 5.22 19.45 2.36
CA LYS A 146 4.52 18.91 1.20
C LYS A 146 4.38 17.39 1.28
N PHE A 147 5.44 16.71 1.73
CA PHE A 147 5.54 15.26 1.85
C PHE A 147 6.11 14.88 3.21
N PHE A 148 6.01 13.64 3.62
CA PHE A 148 6.39 13.20 4.97
C PHE A 148 7.88 13.41 5.28
N ALA A 149 8.76 13.29 4.27
CA ALA A 149 10.20 13.55 4.45
C ALA A 149 10.57 15.03 4.35
N GLY A 150 9.80 15.83 3.61
CA GLY A 150 10.10 17.24 3.35
C GLY A 150 9.36 17.77 2.13
N ASP A 151 10.10 18.48 1.26
CA ASP A 151 9.53 19.01 0.00
C ASP A 151 9.62 18.01 -1.16
N ASN A 152 10.45 16.99 -1.03
CA ASN A 152 10.64 15.96 -2.03
C ASN A 152 9.74 14.75 -1.76
N LEU A 153 9.09 14.26 -2.82
CA LEU A 153 8.34 13.02 -2.79
C LEU A 153 9.28 11.83 -2.55
N THR A 154 8.87 10.93 -1.67
CA THR A 154 9.60 9.70 -1.37
C THR A 154 8.66 8.49 -1.42
N TYR A 155 9.21 7.28 -1.37
CA TYR A 155 8.41 6.07 -1.46
C TYR A 155 7.41 5.90 -0.29
N VAL A 156 7.70 6.47 0.88
CA VAL A 156 6.80 6.39 2.04
C VAL A 156 5.51 7.18 1.83
N ASP A 157 5.54 8.19 0.95
CA ASP A 157 4.35 8.97 0.63
C ASP A 157 3.30 8.14 -0.12
N PHE A 158 3.72 7.16 -0.92
CA PHE A 158 2.80 6.22 -1.57
C PHE A 158 2.20 5.22 -0.57
N ILE A 159 2.95 4.83 0.48
CA ILE A 159 2.44 4.01 1.57
C ILE A 159 1.42 4.81 2.39
N ALA A 160 1.78 6.05 2.76
CA ALA A 160 0.91 6.94 3.52
C ALA A 160 -0.39 7.25 2.76
N TYR A 161 -0.28 7.56 1.46
CA TYR A 161 -1.44 7.77 0.60
C TYR A 161 -2.38 6.55 0.61
N GLU A 162 -1.83 5.35 0.37
CA GLU A 162 -2.62 4.13 0.34
C GLU A 162 -3.33 3.88 1.67
N MET A 163 -2.63 4.06 2.78
CA MET A 163 -3.22 3.86 4.11
C MET A 163 -4.33 4.86 4.39
N LEU A 164 -4.11 6.15 4.09
CA LEU A 164 -5.12 7.19 4.30
C LEU A 164 -6.34 7.01 3.37
N ASP A 165 -6.13 6.63 2.11
CA ASP A 165 -7.20 6.35 1.16
C ASP A 165 -8.06 5.15 1.58
N GLN A 166 -7.45 4.07 2.10
CA GLN A 166 -8.19 2.95 2.66
C GLN A 166 -9.04 3.37 3.87
N HIS A 167 -8.52 4.25 4.74
CA HIS A 167 -9.26 4.74 5.89
C HIS A 167 -10.40 5.69 5.50
N LEU A 168 -10.25 6.48 4.43
CA LEU A 168 -11.34 7.27 3.85
C LEU A 168 -12.47 6.39 3.28
N LEU A 169 -12.13 5.22 2.72
CA LEU A 169 -13.16 4.24 2.31
C LEU A 169 -13.86 3.59 3.51
N PHE A 170 -13.17 3.43 4.62
CA PHE A 170 -13.72 2.84 5.85
C PHE A 170 -14.52 3.83 6.69
N ALA A 171 -14.02 5.05 6.82
CA ALA A 171 -14.56 6.13 7.62
C ALA A 171 -14.40 7.47 6.86
N PRO A 172 -15.36 7.84 5.98
CA PRO A 172 -15.21 8.96 5.05
C PRO A 172 -14.85 10.30 5.71
N ASP A 173 -15.26 10.52 6.96
CA ASP A 173 -15.01 11.75 7.71
C ASP A 173 -13.73 11.69 8.57
N CYS A 174 -12.92 10.62 8.49
CA CYS A 174 -11.77 10.44 9.39
C CYS A 174 -10.71 11.55 9.28
N LEU A 175 -10.61 12.23 8.14
CA LEU A 175 -9.66 13.32 7.92
C LEU A 175 -10.28 14.73 8.07
N LYS A 176 -11.54 14.88 8.52
CA LYS A 176 -12.22 16.20 8.59
C LYS A 176 -11.47 17.22 9.45
N ASP A 177 -10.83 16.74 10.53
CA ASP A 177 -10.10 17.58 11.49
C ASP A 177 -8.58 17.66 11.17
N PHE A 178 -8.13 17.03 10.07
CA PHE A 178 -6.73 16.93 9.66
C PHE A 178 -6.52 17.48 8.23
N ALA A 179 -6.69 18.80 8.09
CA ALA A 179 -6.65 19.48 6.78
C ALA A 179 -5.34 19.23 6.01
N ASN A 180 -4.19 19.14 6.72
CA ASN A 180 -2.91 18.87 6.10
C ASN A 180 -2.81 17.43 5.55
N LEU A 181 -3.37 16.42 6.24
CA LEU A 181 -3.44 15.05 5.74
C LEU A 181 -4.36 14.97 4.52
N LYS A 182 -5.52 15.65 4.57
CA LYS A 182 -6.40 15.73 3.40
C LYS A 182 -5.70 16.37 2.21
N ALA A 183 -5.03 17.51 2.41
CA ALA A 183 -4.26 18.18 1.35
C ALA A 183 -3.10 17.31 0.83
N PHE A 184 -2.49 16.48 1.68
CA PHE A 184 -1.48 15.50 1.28
C PHE A 184 -2.08 14.41 0.37
N VAL A 185 -3.21 13.82 0.75
CA VAL A 185 -3.90 12.81 -0.07
C VAL A 185 -4.25 13.39 -1.44
N ASP A 186 -4.85 14.58 -1.47
CA ASP A 186 -5.23 15.27 -2.71
C ASP A 186 -4.00 15.55 -3.58
N ARG A 187 -2.88 15.95 -2.98
CA ARG A 187 -1.60 16.24 -3.67
C ARG A 187 -1.00 14.98 -4.31
N VAL A 188 -0.94 13.86 -3.59
CA VAL A 188 -0.41 12.61 -4.14
C VAL A 188 -1.30 12.10 -5.26
N ALA A 189 -2.63 12.14 -5.07
CA ALA A 189 -3.60 11.76 -6.10
C ALA A 189 -3.51 12.63 -7.36
N ALA A 190 -3.13 13.91 -7.21
CA ALA A 190 -2.98 14.87 -8.31
C ALA A 190 -1.63 14.79 -9.05
N LEU A 191 -0.67 13.99 -8.60
CA LEU A 191 0.57 13.76 -9.37
C LEU A 191 0.20 13.24 -10.77
N PRO A 192 0.67 13.84 -11.87
CA PRO A 192 0.08 13.62 -13.20
C PRO A 192 -0.06 12.16 -13.61
N ARG A 193 1.01 11.36 -13.42
CA ARG A 193 1.01 9.94 -13.78
C ARG A 193 0.24 9.08 -12.77
N VAL A 194 0.23 9.45 -11.49
CA VAL A 194 -0.59 8.81 -10.47
C VAL A 194 -2.06 9.06 -10.77
N ALA A 195 -2.45 10.29 -11.09
CA ALA A 195 -3.82 10.65 -11.45
C ALA A 195 -4.32 9.88 -12.70
N ALA A 196 -3.45 9.72 -13.70
CA ALA A 196 -3.75 8.92 -14.89
C ALA A 196 -3.94 7.44 -14.52
N TYR A 197 -3.04 6.87 -13.69
CA TYR A 197 -3.17 5.50 -13.20
C TYR A 197 -4.45 5.29 -12.41
N LEU A 198 -4.77 6.17 -11.44
CA LEU A 198 -5.97 6.07 -10.61
C LEU A 198 -7.28 6.10 -11.43
N LYS A 199 -7.27 6.72 -12.62
CA LYS A 199 -8.42 6.75 -13.55
C LYS A 199 -8.45 5.57 -14.50
N SER A 200 -7.38 4.83 -14.64
CA SER A 200 -7.26 3.73 -15.61
C SER A 200 -7.91 2.44 -15.13
N ASP A 201 -8.21 1.55 -16.06
CA ASP A 201 -8.70 0.19 -15.78
C ASP A 201 -7.64 -0.71 -15.13
N LYS A 202 -6.36 -0.29 -15.15
CA LYS A 202 -5.27 -0.99 -14.46
C LYS A 202 -5.30 -0.77 -12.95
N CYS A 203 -5.97 0.28 -12.49
CA CYS A 203 -6.05 0.59 -11.06
C CYS A 203 -7.09 -0.29 -10.38
N ILE A 204 -6.62 -1.16 -9.49
CA ILE A 204 -7.50 -1.94 -8.62
C ILE A 204 -8.08 -1.01 -7.56
N LYS A 205 -9.35 -0.61 -7.75
CA LYS A 205 -10.07 0.24 -6.77
C LYS A 205 -10.64 -0.58 -5.62
N TRP A 206 -10.98 -1.82 -5.89
CA TRP A 206 -11.53 -2.81 -4.99
C TRP A 206 -11.24 -4.21 -5.57
N PRO A 207 -10.93 -5.23 -4.74
CA PRO A 207 -10.91 -5.24 -3.28
C PRO A 207 -9.64 -4.63 -2.67
N LEU A 208 -9.73 -4.21 -1.39
CA LEU A 208 -8.59 -3.74 -0.59
C LEU A 208 -7.77 -4.92 -0.08
N ASN A 209 -8.48 -5.95 0.39
CA ASN A 209 -7.95 -7.11 1.11
C ASN A 209 -8.34 -8.42 0.43
N GLY A 210 -7.73 -9.52 0.86
CA GLY A 210 -8.06 -10.86 0.38
C GLY A 210 -9.48 -11.28 0.77
N ASP A 211 -9.99 -12.33 0.10
CA ASP A 211 -11.38 -12.77 0.24
C ASP A 211 -11.74 -13.27 1.65
N MET A 212 -10.74 -13.64 2.45
CA MET A 212 -10.94 -14.02 3.87
C MET A 212 -11.08 -12.82 4.81
N ALA A 213 -10.93 -11.57 4.33
CA ALA A 213 -11.05 -10.40 5.18
C ALA A 213 -12.52 -10.08 5.48
N SER A 214 -12.78 -9.68 6.71
CA SER A 214 -14.07 -9.17 7.18
C SER A 214 -14.37 -7.75 6.67
N PHE A 215 -13.35 -7.00 6.20
CA PHE A 215 -13.52 -5.72 5.53
C PHE A 215 -12.60 -5.62 4.31
N GLY A 216 -13.13 -5.06 3.24
CA GLY A 216 -12.37 -4.76 2.04
C GLY A 216 -12.18 -5.94 1.08
N SER A 217 -12.85 -7.07 1.29
CA SER A 217 -12.82 -8.22 0.37
C SER A 217 -13.77 -8.03 -0.81
N ARG A 218 -13.56 -8.80 -1.89
CA ARG A 218 -14.47 -8.80 -3.05
C ARG A 218 -15.86 -9.34 -2.73
N LEU A 219 -16.00 -10.08 -1.62
CA LEU A 219 -17.28 -10.62 -1.14
C LEU A 219 -18.19 -9.53 -0.55
N GLN A 220 -17.66 -8.35 -0.35
CA GLN A 220 -18.36 -7.18 0.17
C GLN A 220 -18.57 -6.14 -0.93
N LYS A 221 -19.65 -5.37 -0.81
CA LYS A 221 -19.83 -4.19 -1.66
C LYS A 221 -18.79 -3.12 -1.29
N LYS A 222 -18.25 -2.47 -2.30
CA LYS A 222 -17.45 -1.27 -2.09
C LYS A 222 -18.32 -0.20 -1.41
N PRO A 223 -17.85 0.46 -0.32
CA PRO A 223 -18.55 1.55 0.34
C PRO A 223 -18.85 2.72 -0.60
#